data_5887f2f42299632182fbe288a0a43d91
#
_entry.id   5887f2f42299632182fbe288a0a43d91
#
_cell.length_a   1.000
_cell.length_b   1.000
_cell.length_c   1.000
_cell.angle_alpha   90.00
_cell.angle_beta   90.00
_cell.angle_gamma   90.00
#
_symmetry.space_group_name_H-M   'P 1'
#
loop_
_entity.id
_entity.type
_entity.pdbx_description
1 polymer ?
#
loop_
_entity_poly.entity_id
_entity_poly.type
_entity_poly.pdbx_seq_one_letter_code
_entity_poly.pdbx_strand_id
1 'polypeptide(L)'
;MKIYNTLTKKKEEFVPLEEGKVKMYVCGPTVYNFIHIGNARPMIVFDTVRRYMEYKGYDVNYVSNFTDVDDKIIAKAIEEGVSAEEISKRYIAECKKDMADMNVKPATTHPLATQEINGMIDMIQTLIEKGFAYEVNGTVYFRVKNFKEYGKLSHKNLEDLQSGFRSIQVSGENQKEDPLDFVLWKPKKDGEPFWVSPWGEGRPGWHIECSVMSKKYLGEEIDIHAGGEDLVFPHHENEIAQSECCNGKQFARYWMHNAFLNIDNRKMSKSLGNFFTVREIGEKYDLQVLRFFMLNAHYRSPLNFSAELMEASSNALERIVTCVEQLKHYFEKAEGNEYVEAETALVKEVEALVEKYEEAMEDDFNTADAIAAIFEIVKLANTNTDAESTKAFVQFLFDKIVGLSDILGLIVNKKEEVLDEEVEKLIEERQAARKAKDFAKADEIRDKLADMGIILKDTREGVQWKRA
;
A
#
# COMPACT_ATOMS: atom_id res chain seq x y z
N MET A 1 -10.58 -20.13 -1.40
CA MET A 1 -9.81 -18.97 -1.93
C MET A 1 -8.52 -19.47 -2.53
N LYS A 2 -8.19 -19.04 -3.74
CA LYS A 2 -6.95 -19.39 -4.44
C LYS A 2 -6.03 -18.18 -4.57
N ILE A 3 -4.73 -18.39 -4.43
CA ILE A 3 -3.70 -17.35 -4.55
C ILE A 3 -2.66 -17.82 -5.57
N TYR A 4 -2.29 -16.96 -6.51
CA TYR A 4 -1.15 -17.23 -7.39
C TYR A 4 0.15 -17.08 -6.59
N ASN A 5 0.90 -18.17 -6.51
CA ASN A 5 2.16 -18.22 -5.81
C ASN A 5 3.32 -18.07 -6.80
N THR A 6 4.08 -16.99 -6.70
CA THR A 6 5.25 -16.75 -7.56
C THR A 6 6.29 -17.86 -7.42
N LEU A 7 6.42 -18.46 -6.23
CA LEU A 7 7.37 -19.54 -5.96
C LEU A 7 7.09 -20.79 -6.81
N THR A 8 5.82 -21.15 -6.96
CA THR A 8 5.39 -22.35 -7.69
C THR A 8 4.88 -22.06 -9.10
N LYS A 9 4.63 -20.78 -9.42
CA LYS A 9 3.98 -20.30 -10.65
C LYS A 9 2.59 -20.89 -10.88
N LYS A 10 1.85 -21.17 -9.82
CA LYS A 10 0.51 -21.75 -9.86
C LYS A 10 -0.45 -21.02 -8.96
N LYS A 11 -1.74 -21.06 -9.30
CA LYS A 11 -2.81 -20.75 -8.35
C LYS A 11 -2.98 -21.93 -7.41
N GLU A 12 -2.89 -21.69 -6.12
CA GLU A 12 -2.97 -22.69 -5.05
C GLU A 12 -4.07 -22.33 -4.08
N GLU A 13 -4.69 -23.33 -3.47
CA GLU A 13 -5.62 -23.11 -2.35
C GLU A 13 -4.86 -22.46 -1.19
N PHE A 14 -5.41 -21.38 -0.68
CA PHE A 14 -4.85 -20.73 0.50
C PHE A 14 -5.16 -21.54 1.77
N VAL A 15 -4.10 -21.99 2.42
CA VAL A 15 -4.17 -22.70 3.70
C VAL A 15 -3.25 -21.97 4.68
N PRO A 16 -3.80 -21.27 5.70
CA PRO A 16 -2.98 -20.54 6.65
C PRO A 16 -2.16 -21.46 7.54
N LEU A 17 -1.07 -20.94 8.11
CA LEU A 17 -0.24 -21.63 9.11
C LEU A 17 -1.04 -21.94 10.39
N GLU A 18 -1.92 -21.03 10.77
CA GLU A 18 -2.79 -21.12 11.92
C GLU A 18 -4.23 -20.81 11.49
N GLU A 19 -5.17 -21.68 11.82
CA GLU A 19 -6.57 -21.54 11.43
C GLU A 19 -7.13 -20.18 11.86
N GLY A 20 -7.78 -19.47 10.94
CA GLY A 20 -8.39 -18.16 11.17
C GLY A 20 -7.40 -16.99 11.26
N LYS A 21 -6.08 -17.22 11.16
CA LYS A 21 -5.07 -16.16 11.22
C LYS A 21 -4.22 -16.11 9.97
N VAL A 22 -3.74 -14.93 9.63
CA VAL A 22 -2.85 -14.70 8.49
C VAL A 22 -1.67 -13.84 8.91
N LYS A 23 -0.46 -14.34 8.69
CA LYS A 23 0.80 -13.62 8.87
C LYS A 23 1.26 -13.09 7.52
N MET A 24 1.18 -11.78 7.32
CA MET A 24 1.47 -11.14 6.04
C MET A 24 2.54 -10.07 6.17
N TYR A 25 3.62 -10.21 5.41
CA TYR A 25 4.69 -9.21 5.30
C TYR A 25 4.69 -8.58 3.91
N VAL A 26 4.68 -7.27 3.85
CA VAL A 26 4.79 -6.51 2.60
C VAL A 26 5.96 -5.55 2.69
N CYS A 27 6.95 -5.70 1.81
CA CYS A 27 8.10 -4.81 1.78
C CYS A 27 7.67 -3.36 1.58
N GLY A 28 8.08 -2.51 2.52
CA GLY A 28 7.75 -1.09 2.51
C GLY A 28 8.76 -0.24 1.73
N PRO A 29 8.51 1.05 1.57
CA PRO A 29 9.36 1.94 0.79
C PRO A 29 10.62 2.37 1.55
N THR A 30 11.66 2.73 0.80
CA THR A 30 12.79 3.53 1.29
C THR A 30 12.34 4.99 1.38
N VAL A 31 12.43 5.58 2.56
CA VAL A 31 11.81 6.89 2.88
C VAL A 31 12.80 8.05 2.70
N TYR A 32 13.15 8.35 1.47
CA TYR A 32 14.06 9.45 1.11
C TYR A 32 13.39 10.57 0.33
N ASN A 33 12.15 10.38 -0.13
CA ASN A 33 11.38 11.34 -0.91
C ASN A 33 9.89 10.99 -0.83
N PHE A 34 9.00 11.86 -1.35
CA PHE A 34 7.60 11.52 -1.59
C PHE A 34 7.48 10.22 -2.39
N ILE A 35 6.50 9.40 -2.02
CA ILE A 35 6.23 8.15 -2.75
C ILE A 35 5.69 8.46 -4.15
N HIS A 36 6.13 7.66 -5.12
CA HIS A 36 5.61 7.73 -6.47
C HIS A 36 4.45 6.74 -6.69
N ILE A 37 3.68 6.94 -7.75
CA ILE A 37 2.51 6.09 -8.06
C ILE A 37 2.85 4.60 -8.20
N GLY A 38 4.09 4.25 -8.57
CA GLY A 38 4.57 2.87 -8.57
C GLY A 38 4.68 2.27 -7.17
N ASN A 39 5.01 3.07 -6.13
CA ASN A 39 4.98 2.63 -4.73
C ASN A 39 3.53 2.52 -4.21
N ALA A 40 2.62 3.35 -4.72
CA ALA A 40 1.21 3.31 -4.33
C ALA A 40 0.55 1.98 -4.73
N ARG A 41 0.96 1.38 -5.86
CA ARG A 41 0.34 0.15 -6.36
C ARG A 41 0.39 -1.01 -5.37
N PRO A 42 1.55 -1.45 -4.85
CA PRO A 42 1.58 -2.50 -3.83
C PRO A 42 0.84 -2.11 -2.56
N MET A 43 0.88 -0.85 -2.13
CA MET A 43 0.16 -0.39 -0.94
C MET A 43 -1.35 -0.58 -1.08
N ILE A 44 -1.92 -0.17 -2.22
CA ILE A 44 -3.35 -0.30 -2.52
C ILE A 44 -3.74 -1.77 -2.72
N VAL A 45 -2.96 -2.53 -3.49
CA VAL A 45 -3.24 -3.94 -3.80
C VAL A 45 -3.26 -4.78 -2.54
N PHE A 46 -2.22 -4.70 -1.72
CA PHE A 46 -2.10 -5.56 -0.54
C PHE A 46 -2.95 -5.09 0.64
N ASP A 47 -3.32 -3.80 0.71
CA ASP A 47 -4.39 -3.33 1.58
C ASP A 47 -5.75 -3.96 1.19
N THR A 48 -6.03 -4.07 -0.10
CA THR A 48 -7.26 -4.72 -0.60
C THR A 48 -7.25 -6.23 -0.32
N VAL A 49 -6.12 -6.91 -0.49
CA VAL A 49 -5.94 -8.32 -0.09
C VAL A 49 -6.25 -8.49 1.40
N ARG A 50 -5.65 -7.64 2.25
CA ARG A 50 -5.91 -7.65 3.70
C ARG A 50 -7.39 -7.44 4.01
N ARG A 51 -8.04 -6.43 3.43
CA ARG A 51 -9.46 -6.12 3.65
C ARG A 51 -10.36 -7.28 3.27
N TYR A 52 -10.10 -7.94 2.14
CA TYR A 52 -10.87 -9.09 1.72
C TYR A 52 -10.68 -10.29 2.66
N MET A 53 -9.45 -10.57 3.10
CA MET A 53 -9.19 -11.62 4.08
C MET A 53 -9.90 -11.33 5.42
N GLU A 54 -9.86 -10.08 5.90
CA GLU A 54 -10.60 -9.64 7.08
C GLU A 54 -12.13 -9.83 6.90
N TYR A 55 -12.66 -9.50 5.72
CA TYR A 55 -14.07 -9.74 5.35
C TYR A 55 -14.42 -11.23 5.40
N LYS A 56 -13.52 -12.13 5.00
CA LYS A 56 -13.70 -13.59 5.11
C LYS A 56 -13.47 -14.13 6.52
N GLY A 57 -13.23 -13.26 7.49
CA GLY A 57 -13.13 -13.61 8.92
C GLY A 57 -11.74 -13.96 9.41
N TYR A 58 -10.68 -13.74 8.62
CA TYR A 58 -9.30 -13.92 9.09
C TYR A 58 -8.84 -12.75 9.97
N ASP A 59 -8.12 -13.08 11.04
CA ASP A 59 -7.30 -12.11 11.79
C ASP A 59 -5.95 -11.92 11.09
N VAL A 60 -5.77 -10.78 10.42
CA VAL A 60 -4.61 -10.51 9.59
C VAL A 60 -3.58 -9.67 10.34
N ASN A 61 -2.46 -10.29 10.74
CA ASN A 61 -1.29 -9.56 11.21
C ASN A 61 -0.47 -9.08 10.01
N TYR A 62 -0.71 -7.82 9.61
CA TYR A 62 -0.08 -7.18 8.46
C TYR A 62 1.11 -6.34 8.91
N VAL A 63 2.31 -6.69 8.47
CA VAL A 63 3.55 -5.97 8.76
C VAL A 63 4.10 -5.36 7.47
N SER A 64 4.41 -4.07 7.52
CA SER A 64 5.08 -3.36 6.42
C SER A 64 6.07 -2.36 7.00
N ASN A 65 7.34 -2.50 6.68
CA ASN A 65 8.42 -1.70 7.22
C ASN A 65 8.54 -0.33 6.54
N PHE A 66 9.33 0.54 7.18
CA PHE A 66 10.00 1.65 6.50
C PHE A 66 11.51 1.42 6.54
N THR A 67 12.16 1.42 5.37
CA THR A 67 13.62 1.45 5.26
C THR A 67 14.06 2.89 5.52
N ASP A 68 14.52 3.15 6.74
CA ASP A 68 14.90 4.47 7.25
C ASP A 68 16.43 4.68 7.31
N VAL A 69 17.21 3.74 6.77
CA VAL A 69 18.65 3.82 6.54
C VAL A 69 19.02 3.21 5.19
N ASP A 70 19.50 4.03 4.26
CA ASP A 70 19.87 3.61 2.89
C ASP A 70 20.78 4.65 2.24
N ASP A 71 21.54 4.25 1.21
CA ASP A 71 22.42 5.16 0.46
C ASP A 71 21.65 6.39 -0.10
N LYS A 72 20.38 6.24 -0.51
CA LYS A 72 19.54 7.33 -1.02
C LYS A 72 19.15 8.33 0.07
N ILE A 73 18.87 7.85 1.28
CA ILE A 73 18.56 8.70 2.44
C ILE A 73 19.80 9.51 2.81
N ILE A 74 20.96 8.86 2.85
CA ILE A 74 22.25 9.50 3.18
C ILE A 74 22.60 10.56 2.13
N ALA A 75 22.48 10.24 0.84
CA ALA A 75 22.73 11.20 -0.24
C ALA A 75 21.80 12.42 -0.14
N LYS A 76 20.51 12.20 0.16
CA LYS A 76 19.53 13.27 0.35
C LYS A 76 19.83 14.13 1.57
N ALA A 77 20.26 13.53 2.67
CA ALA A 77 20.67 14.24 3.88
C ALA A 77 21.88 15.15 3.63
N ILE A 78 22.88 14.65 2.90
CA ILE A 78 24.05 15.45 2.49
C ILE A 78 23.65 16.60 1.58
N GLU A 79 22.78 16.35 0.59
CA GLU A 79 22.26 17.37 -0.33
C GLU A 79 21.55 18.52 0.42
N GLU A 80 20.73 18.19 1.43
CA GLU A 80 19.95 19.16 2.20
C GLU A 80 20.71 19.74 3.42
N GLY A 81 21.86 19.18 3.78
CA GLY A 81 22.64 19.62 4.94
C GLY A 81 21.97 19.28 6.29
N VAL A 82 21.22 18.18 6.35
CA VAL A 82 20.49 17.68 7.53
C VAL A 82 20.92 16.25 7.86
N SER A 83 20.41 15.67 8.96
CA SER A 83 20.70 14.28 9.31
C SER A 83 19.85 13.29 8.49
N ALA A 84 20.36 12.06 8.31
CA ALA A 84 19.60 10.96 7.70
C ALA A 84 18.30 10.66 8.48
N GLU A 85 18.34 10.78 9.82
CA GLU A 85 17.17 10.61 10.67
C GLU A 85 16.10 11.67 10.41
N GLU A 86 16.47 12.92 10.15
CA GLU A 86 15.54 13.99 9.84
C GLU A 86 14.86 13.75 8.47
N ILE A 87 15.61 13.30 7.47
CA ILE A 87 15.07 12.92 6.16
C ILE A 87 14.05 11.79 6.32
N SER A 88 14.43 10.71 6.98
CA SER A 88 13.55 9.54 7.13
C SER A 88 12.29 9.86 7.94
N LYS A 89 12.39 10.59 9.04
CA LYS A 89 11.22 11.02 9.84
C LYS A 89 10.24 11.86 9.00
N ARG A 90 10.76 12.82 8.23
CA ARG A 90 9.96 13.67 7.34
C ARG A 90 9.19 12.81 6.34
N TYR A 91 9.88 11.98 5.58
CA TYR A 91 9.24 11.21 4.51
C TYR A 91 8.41 10.01 5.00
N ILE A 92 8.63 9.50 6.21
CA ILE A 92 7.70 8.59 6.87
C ILE A 92 6.35 9.30 7.13
N ALA A 93 6.40 10.53 7.67
CA ALA A 93 5.18 11.29 7.93
C ALA A 93 4.41 11.60 6.64
N GLU A 94 5.13 12.02 5.58
CA GLU A 94 4.53 12.28 4.27
C GLU A 94 3.97 11.01 3.61
N CYS A 95 4.68 9.88 3.71
CA CYS A 95 4.21 8.59 3.21
C CYS A 95 2.92 8.14 3.92
N LYS A 96 2.86 8.26 5.26
CA LYS A 96 1.65 7.93 6.03
C LYS A 96 0.47 8.80 5.65
N LYS A 97 0.70 10.09 5.35
CA LYS A 97 -0.33 10.99 4.85
C LYS A 97 -0.83 10.54 3.49
N ASP A 98 0.06 10.29 2.53
CA ASP A 98 -0.31 9.80 1.20
C ASP A 98 -1.07 8.47 1.27
N MET A 99 -0.68 7.56 2.18
CA MET A 99 -1.41 6.31 2.43
C MET A 99 -2.83 6.58 2.95
N ALA A 100 -2.99 7.48 3.92
CA ALA A 100 -4.30 7.84 4.46
C ALA A 100 -5.20 8.47 3.39
N ASP A 101 -4.66 9.37 2.59
CA ASP A 101 -5.38 10.03 1.50
C ASP A 101 -5.84 9.03 0.41
N MET A 102 -5.09 7.93 0.21
CA MET A 102 -5.50 6.79 -0.63
C MET A 102 -6.40 5.77 0.09
N ASN A 103 -6.83 6.03 1.32
CA ASN A 103 -7.57 5.09 2.19
C ASN A 103 -6.86 3.72 2.37
N VAL A 104 -5.54 3.72 2.43
CA VAL A 104 -4.75 2.54 2.80
C VAL A 104 -4.73 2.44 4.32
N LYS A 105 -5.21 1.32 4.87
CA LYS A 105 -5.18 1.08 6.32
C LYS A 105 -3.73 1.06 6.82
N PRO A 106 -3.41 1.66 7.98
CA PRO A 106 -2.12 1.45 8.62
C PRO A 106 -1.84 -0.03 8.82
N ALA A 107 -0.59 -0.47 8.64
CA ALA A 107 -0.22 -1.84 8.97
C ALA A 107 -0.44 -2.10 10.47
N THR A 108 -0.59 -3.37 10.85
CA THR A 108 -0.61 -3.77 12.27
C THR A 108 0.67 -3.30 12.95
N THR A 109 1.80 -3.38 12.20
CA THR A 109 3.09 -2.86 12.66
C THR A 109 3.87 -2.29 11.48
N HIS A 110 4.46 -1.11 11.67
CA HIS A 110 5.41 -0.47 10.76
C HIS A 110 6.80 -0.43 11.42
N PRO A 111 7.59 -1.51 11.36
CA PRO A 111 8.92 -1.51 11.93
C PRO A 111 9.87 -0.58 11.15
N LEU A 112 10.86 -0.02 11.85
CA LEU A 112 11.92 0.79 11.29
C LEU A 112 13.23 -0.02 11.27
N ALA A 113 13.96 -0.01 10.16
CA ALA A 113 15.21 -0.74 10.02
C ALA A 113 16.23 -0.34 11.11
N THR A 114 16.33 0.96 11.44
CA THR A 114 17.23 1.47 12.47
C THR A 114 16.92 0.97 13.88
N GLN A 115 15.71 0.50 14.15
CA GLN A 115 15.31 -0.05 15.45
C GLN A 115 15.61 -1.55 15.59
N GLU A 116 16.00 -2.22 14.50
CA GLU A 116 16.18 -3.67 14.43
C GLU A 116 17.63 -4.10 14.19
N ILE A 117 18.57 -3.19 14.36
CA ILE A 117 20.01 -3.42 14.10
C ILE A 117 20.57 -4.61 14.88
N ASN A 118 20.23 -4.76 16.16
CA ASN A 118 20.70 -5.87 16.97
C ASN A 118 20.22 -7.21 16.40
N GLY A 119 18.96 -7.31 15.98
CA GLY A 119 18.45 -8.52 15.35
C GLY A 119 19.13 -8.82 14.01
N MET A 120 19.52 -7.78 13.26
CA MET A 120 20.30 -7.95 12.03
C MET A 120 21.70 -8.49 12.32
N ILE A 121 22.40 -7.95 13.33
CA ILE A 121 23.70 -8.44 13.78
C ILE A 121 23.60 -9.91 14.21
N ASP A 122 22.59 -10.26 15.01
CA ASP A 122 22.38 -11.64 15.50
C ASP A 122 22.11 -12.61 14.32
N MET A 123 21.29 -12.22 13.35
CA MET A 123 21.04 -13.05 12.17
C MET A 123 22.30 -13.23 11.32
N ILE A 124 23.07 -12.17 11.09
CA ILE A 124 24.32 -12.22 10.34
C ILE A 124 25.33 -13.12 11.05
N GLN A 125 25.45 -12.99 12.38
CA GLN A 125 26.33 -13.85 13.19
C GLN A 125 25.95 -15.33 13.03
N THR A 126 24.65 -15.63 13.12
CA THR A 126 24.13 -16.99 12.89
C THR A 126 24.47 -17.53 11.51
N LEU A 127 24.38 -16.69 10.46
CA LEU A 127 24.73 -17.07 9.09
C LEU A 127 26.23 -17.35 8.94
N ILE A 128 27.10 -16.58 9.61
CA ILE A 128 28.55 -16.82 9.66
C ILE A 128 28.84 -18.17 10.34
N GLU A 129 28.28 -18.40 11.52
CA GLU A 129 28.46 -19.64 12.29
C GLU A 129 28.02 -20.89 11.52
N LYS A 130 26.96 -20.78 10.72
CA LYS A 130 26.47 -21.84 9.86
C LYS A 130 27.21 -21.96 8.52
N GLY A 131 28.19 -21.09 8.23
CA GLY A 131 29.00 -21.10 7.02
C GLY A 131 28.32 -20.50 5.79
N PHE A 132 27.19 -19.81 5.94
CA PHE A 132 26.48 -19.12 4.87
C PHE A 132 26.92 -17.66 4.67
N ALA A 133 27.75 -17.13 5.53
CA ALA A 133 28.29 -15.78 5.39
C ALA A 133 29.78 -15.75 5.78
N TYR A 134 30.49 -14.71 5.34
CA TYR A 134 31.89 -14.49 5.63
C TYR A 134 32.23 -13.01 5.70
N GLU A 135 33.25 -12.67 6.47
CA GLU A 135 33.71 -11.29 6.66
C GLU A 135 35.02 -11.05 5.90
N VAL A 136 35.11 -9.90 5.25
CA VAL A 136 36.34 -9.39 4.61
C VAL A 136 36.46 -7.90 4.86
N ASN A 137 37.47 -7.48 5.62
CA ASN A 137 37.79 -6.07 5.88
C ASN A 137 36.60 -5.24 6.41
N GLY A 138 35.81 -5.80 7.34
CA GLY A 138 34.63 -5.15 7.93
C GLY A 138 33.35 -5.26 7.10
N THR A 139 33.40 -5.81 5.90
CA THR A 139 32.22 -6.12 5.09
C THR A 139 31.81 -7.58 5.29
N VAL A 140 30.53 -7.84 5.56
CA VAL A 140 30.02 -9.21 5.64
C VAL A 140 29.20 -9.50 4.39
N TYR A 141 29.52 -10.61 3.73
CA TYR A 141 28.84 -11.10 2.53
C TYR A 141 28.10 -12.39 2.81
N PHE A 142 26.92 -12.55 2.19
CA PHE A 142 26.25 -13.85 2.10
C PHE A 142 26.88 -14.68 1.00
N ARG A 143 27.19 -15.97 1.29
CA ARG A 143 27.82 -16.93 0.37
C ARG A 143 26.74 -17.67 -0.42
N VAL A 144 26.35 -17.12 -1.59
CA VAL A 144 25.23 -17.61 -2.41
C VAL A 144 25.40 -19.08 -2.81
N LYS A 145 26.61 -19.51 -3.16
CA LYS A 145 26.88 -20.91 -3.57
C LYS A 145 26.56 -21.97 -2.51
N ASN A 146 26.52 -21.59 -1.23
CA ASN A 146 26.20 -22.52 -0.16
C ASN A 146 24.70 -22.75 0.02
N PHE A 147 23.85 -21.88 -0.52
CA PHE A 147 22.39 -22.07 -0.57
C PHE A 147 21.99 -22.66 -1.91
N LYS A 148 21.83 -24.00 -1.95
CA LYS A 148 21.61 -24.76 -3.18
C LYS A 148 20.31 -24.41 -3.93
N GLU A 149 19.32 -23.86 -3.19
CA GLU A 149 18.02 -23.49 -3.72
C GLU A 149 17.96 -22.02 -4.17
N TYR A 150 19.10 -21.30 -4.19
CA TYR A 150 19.12 -19.90 -4.64
C TYR A 150 18.63 -19.80 -6.09
N GLY A 151 17.69 -18.88 -6.32
CA GLY A 151 17.01 -18.73 -7.60
C GLY A 151 15.64 -19.44 -7.67
N LYS A 152 15.19 -20.10 -6.60
CA LYS A 152 13.91 -20.82 -6.59
C LYS A 152 12.68 -19.92 -6.75
N LEU A 153 12.73 -18.68 -6.26
CA LEU A 153 11.63 -17.71 -6.41
C LEU A 153 11.65 -17.07 -7.79
N SER A 154 12.80 -16.56 -8.20
CA SER A 154 12.98 -15.87 -9.48
C SER A 154 13.03 -16.81 -10.68
N HIS A 155 13.18 -18.11 -10.44
CA HIS A 155 13.39 -19.15 -11.45
C HIS A 155 14.58 -18.87 -12.37
N LYS A 156 15.58 -18.17 -11.82
CA LYS A 156 16.83 -17.87 -12.54
C LYS A 156 17.87 -18.93 -12.28
N ASN A 157 18.57 -19.32 -13.33
CA ASN A 157 19.70 -20.21 -13.21
C ASN A 157 20.93 -19.43 -12.73
N LEU A 158 21.69 -19.98 -11.78
CA LEU A 158 22.92 -19.36 -11.26
C LEU A 158 23.96 -19.09 -12.36
N GLU A 159 24.07 -19.97 -13.38
CA GLU A 159 25.01 -19.79 -14.50
C GLU A 159 24.65 -18.57 -15.36
N ASP A 160 23.35 -18.36 -15.60
CA ASP A 160 22.85 -17.21 -16.34
C ASP A 160 23.07 -15.89 -15.56
N LEU A 161 22.89 -15.94 -14.24
CA LEU A 161 23.17 -14.80 -13.36
C LEU A 161 24.66 -14.44 -13.37
N GLN A 162 25.56 -15.42 -13.29
CA GLN A 162 27.01 -15.19 -13.34
C GLN A 162 27.46 -14.57 -14.67
N SER A 163 26.87 -14.96 -15.79
CA SER A 163 27.19 -14.40 -17.09
C SER A 163 26.79 -12.94 -17.23
N GLY A 164 25.66 -12.53 -16.62
CA GLY A 164 25.19 -11.15 -16.58
C GLY A 164 26.04 -10.23 -15.68
N PHE A 165 26.58 -10.74 -14.57
CA PHE A 165 27.40 -9.97 -13.64
C PHE A 165 28.85 -9.74 -14.13
N ARG A 166 29.40 -10.60 -14.99
CA ARG A 166 30.76 -10.43 -15.55
C ARG A 166 30.94 -9.17 -16.39
N SER A 167 29.84 -8.53 -16.82
CA SER A 167 29.87 -7.29 -17.62
C SER A 167 29.83 -6.00 -16.77
N ILE A 168 29.59 -6.09 -15.46
CA ILE A 168 29.48 -4.91 -14.56
C ILE A 168 30.55 -5.02 -13.48
N GLN A 169 31.77 -4.57 -13.79
CA GLN A 169 32.79 -4.34 -12.78
C GLN A 169 32.48 -3.02 -12.03
N VAL A 170 31.94 -3.11 -10.84
CA VAL A 170 31.85 -1.97 -9.92
C VAL A 170 33.16 -1.88 -9.13
N SER A 171 33.80 -0.74 -9.13
CA SER A 171 35.04 -0.48 -8.40
C SER A 171 34.84 -0.74 -6.89
N GLY A 172 35.59 -1.68 -6.31
CA GLY A 172 35.55 -2.10 -4.90
C GLY A 172 35.09 -3.54 -4.65
N GLU A 173 34.67 -4.30 -5.65
CA GLU A 173 34.16 -5.67 -5.52
C GLU A 173 35.20 -6.79 -5.54
N ASN A 174 36.48 -6.48 -5.52
CA ASN A 174 37.57 -7.49 -5.53
C ASN A 174 37.69 -8.31 -4.22
N GLN A 175 36.71 -8.18 -3.31
CA GLN A 175 36.74 -8.85 -2.00
C GLN A 175 35.75 -10.00 -1.89
N LYS A 176 34.85 -10.18 -2.86
CA LYS A 176 33.87 -11.26 -2.85
C LYS A 176 34.50 -12.59 -3.27
N GLU A 177 34.11 -13.67 -2.59
CA GLU A 177 34.47 -15.05 -3.02
C GLU A 177 33.78 -15.42 -4.34
N ASP A 178 32.56 -14.92 -4.55
CA ASP A 178 31.77 -15.10 -5.78
C ASP A 178 31.05 -13.79 -6.17
N PRO A 179 30.96 -13.47 -7.47
CA PRO A 179 30.23 -12.27 -7.94
C PRO A 179 28.76 -12.18 -7.52
N LEU A 180 28.10 -13.31 -7.26
CA LEU A 180 26.71 -13.37 -6.81
C LEU A 180 26.54 -13.08 -5.31
N ASP A 181 27.62 -13.14 -4.53
CA ASP A 181 27.54 -12.87 -3.09
C ASP A 181 27.07 -11.45 -2.86
N PHE A 182 26.19 -11.28 -1.89
CA PHE A 182 25.58 -9.97 -1.60
C PHE A 182 25.90 -9.52 -0.18
N VAL A 183 25.89 -8.21 0.02
CA VAL A 183 26.31 -7.58 1.27
C VAL A 183 25.23 -7.71 2.34
N LEU A 184 25.64 -8.18 3.53
CA LEU A 184 24.83 -8.22 4.76
C LEU A 184 25.17 -7.06 5.71
N TRP A 185 26.46 -6.67 5.75
CA TRP A 185 26.96 -5.56 6.57
C TRP A 185 28.02 -4.78 5.82
N LYS A 186 27.93 -3.44 5.85
CA LYS A 186 28.87 -2.51 5.20
C LYS A 186 29.67 -1.76 6.26
N PRO A 187 31.00 -1.60 6.12
CA PRO A 187 31.77 -0.75 7.02
C PRO A 187 31.33 0.71 6.88
N LYS A 188 31.48 1.45 7.96
CA LYS A 188 31.21 2.89 8.05
C LYS A 188 32.04 3.67 7.04
N LYS A 189 31.42 4.68 6.44
CA LYS A 189 32.08 5.78 5.72
C LYS A 189 31.89 7.09 6.48
N ASP A 190 32.75 8.05 6.21
CA ASP A 190 32.67 9.38 6.83
C ASP A 190 31.33 10.05 6.52
N GLY A 191 30.67 10.57 7.57
CA GLY A 191 29.37 11.22 7.45
C GLY A 191 28.15 10.30 7.37
N GLU A 192 28.32 8.98 7.35
CA GLU A 192 27.22 8.03 7.38
C GLU A 192 26.78 7.66 8.81
N PRO A 193 25.49 7.36 9.03
CA PRO A 193 25.04 6.73 10.28
C PRO A 193 25.68 5.33 10.41
N PHE A 194 26.02 4.94 11.63
CA PHE A 194 26.66 3.65 11.88
C PHE A 194 26.28 3.05 13.24
N TRP A 195 26.48 1.76 13.37
CA TRP A 195 26.31 1.00 14.59
C TRP A 195 27.55 0.12 14.83
N VAL A 196 27.81 -0.18 16.10
CA VAL A 196 28.89 -1.07 16.48
C VAL A 196 28.47 -2.52 16.27
N SER A 197 29.32 -3.30 15.62
CA SER A 197 29.11 -4.72 15.37
C SER A 197 30.38 -5.52 15.65
N PRO A 198 30.34 -6.87 15.70
CA PRO A 198 31.54 -7.71 15.80
C PRO A 198 32.56 -7.49 14.66
N TRP A 199 32.11 -6.94 13.53
CA TRP A 199 32.91 -6.69 12.31
C TRP A 199 33.40 -5.23 12.23
N GLY A 200 33.16 -4.44 13.28
CA GLY A 200 33.49 -3.02 13.34
C GLY A 200 32.25 -2.11 13.19
N GLU A 201 32.51 -0.80 13.16
CA GLU A 201 31.47 0.22 12.93
C GLU A 201 30.97 0.16 11.49
N GLY A 202 29.64 0.12 11.33
CA GLY A 202 29.04 -0.01 10.02
C GLY A 202 27.52 0.05 10.01
N ARG A 203 26.92 -0.40 8.94
CA ARG A 203 25.47 -0.46 8.76
C ARG A 203 25.01 -1.68 7.97
N PRO A 204 23.73 -2.11 8.12
CA PRO A 204 23.23 -3.28 7.42
C PRO A 204 23.17 -3.09 5.90
N GLY A 205 23.22 -4.22 5.19
CA GLY A 205 22.80 -4.31 3.80
C GLY A 205 21.27 -4.25 3.71
N TRP A 206 20.76 -3.88 2.54
CA TRP A 206 19.32 -3.68 2.34
C TRP A 206 18.46 -4.94 2.54
N HIS A 207 18.98 -6.12 2.19
CA HIS A 207 18.17 -7.35 2.17
C HIS A 207 17.95 -7.97 3.55
N ILE A 208 18.85 -7.73 4.52
CA ILE A 208 18.76 -8.32 5.86
C ILE A 208 17.62 -7.72 6.69
N GLU A 209 17.23 -6.48 6.40
CA GLU A 209 16.22 -5.73 7.12
C GLU A 209 14.89 -6.48 7.19
N CYS A 210 14.32 -6.81 6.01
CA CYS A 210 13.01 -7.46 5.89
C CYS A 210 13.01 -8.88 6.49
N SER A 211 14.10 -9.64 6.32
CA SER A 211 14.23 -10.97 6.94
C SER A 211 14.15 -10.90 8.46
N VAL A 212 14.82 -9.93 9.07
CA VAL A 212 14.82 -9.75 10.53
C VAL A 212 13.51 -9.24 11.04
N MET A 213 12.94 -8.21 10.38
CA MET A 213 11.67 -7.64 10.79
C MET A 213 10.52 -8.64 10.62
N SER A 214 10.50 -9.41 9.54
CA SER A 214 9.52 -10.48 9.35
C SER A 214 9.62 -11.52 10.46
N LYS A 215 10.82 -12.01 10.76
CA LYS A 215 11.03 -12.98 11.84
C LYS A 215 10.59 -12.45 13.21
N LYS A 216 10.90 -11.20 13.53
CA LYS A 216 10.57 -10.60 14.83
C LYS A 216 9.08 -10.45 15.06
N TYR A 217 8.36 -9.95 14.06
CA TYR A 217 6.95 -9.58 14.21
C TYR A 217 5.96 -10.67 13.78
N LEU A 218 6.38 -11.61 12.93
CA LEU A 218 5.51 -12.66 12.39
C LEU A 218 6.01 -14.08 12.68
N GLY A 219 7.30 -14.25 13.02
CA GLY A 219 7.92 -15.53 13.28
C GLY A 219 8.79 -16.04 12.13
N GLU A 220 9.33 -17.25 12.29
CA GLU A 220 10.30 -17.82 11.35
C GLU A 220 9.67 -18.27 10.02
N GLU A 221 8.39 -18.59 10.03
CA GLU A 221 7.58 -18.96 8.88
C GLU A 221 6.34 -18.08 8.85
N ILE A 222 6.00 -17.56 7.68
CA ILE A 222 4.85 -16.68 7.46
C ILE A 222 3.94 -17.22 6.35
N ASP A 223 2.68 -16.75 6.33
CA ASP A 223 1.74 -17.16 5.29
C ASP A 223 2.06 -16.50 3.96
N ILE A 224 2.09 -15.17 3.94
CA ILE A 224 2.23 -14.37 2.72
C ILE A 224 3.40 -13.39 2.84
N HIS A 225 4.30 -13.43 1.86
CA HIS A 225 5.27 -12.37 1.61
C HIS A 225 4.97 -11.71 0.28
N ALA A 226 4.91 -10.37 0.24
CA ALA A 226 4.44 -9.67 -0.93
C ALA A 226 5.21 -8.37 -1.22
N GLY A 227 5.09 -7.89 -2.47
CA GLY A 227 5.69 -6.64 -2.94
C GLY A 227 5.54 -6.42 -4.44
N GLY A 228 6.27 -5.47 -5.01
CA GLY A 228 6.37 -5.28 -6.45
C GLY A 228 7.16 -6.40 -7.13
N GLU A 229 6.88 -6.68 -8.40
CA GLU A 229 7.61 -7.73 -9.16
C GLU A 229 9.09 -7.42 -9.34
N ASP A 230 9.51 -6.16 -9.21
CA ASP A 230 10.91 -5.73 -9.20
C ASP A 230 11.68 -6.26 -7.97
N LEU A 231 10.98 -6.59 -6.89
CA LEU A 231 11.56 -7.15 -5.68
C LEU A 231 11.82 -8.65 -5.78
N VAL A 232 11.19 -9.37 -6.71
CA VAL A 232 11.39 -10.83 -6.87
C VAL A 232 12.87 -11.17 -6.90
N PHE A 233 13.65 -10.40 -7.67
CA PHE A 233 15.10 -10.55 -7.75
C PHE A 233 15.78 -9.16 -7.84
N PRO A 234 16.80 -8.88 -7.02
CA PRO A 234 17.43 -9.84 -6.08
C PRO A 234 16.82 -9.84 -4.66
N HIS A 235 15.94 -8.88 -4.30
CA HIS A 235 15.58 -8.60 -2.89
C HIS A 235 14.92 -9.81 -2.20
N HIS A 236 13.78 -10.28 -2.69
CA HIS A 236 13.05 -11.39 -2.07
C HIS A 236 13.80 -12.73 -2.19
N GLU A 237 14.54 -12.95 -3.27
CA GLU A 237 15.42 -14.13 -3.38
C GLU A 237 16.49 -14.12 -2.30
N ASN A 238 17.08 -12.95 -2.01
CA ASN A 238 18.08 -12.78 -0.95
C ASN A 238 17.47 -12.93 0.45
N GLU A 239 16.23 -12.45 0.65
CA GLU A 239 15.51 -12.66 1.90
C GLU A 239 15.24 -14.14 2.19
N ILE A 240 14.85 -14.91 1.15
CA ILE A 240 14.71 -16.37 1.26
C ILE A 240 16.01 -17.00 1.71
N ALA A 241 17.12 -16.67 1.04
CA ALA A 241 18.43 -17.22 1.36
C ALA A 241 18.82 -16.92 2.81
N GLN A 242 18.65 -15.67 3.25
CA GLN A 242 18.96 -15.26 4.63
C GLN A 242 18.08 -16.00 5.65
N SER A 243 16.78 -15.96 5.45
CA SER A 243 15.81 -16.49 6.41
C SER A 243 15.87 -18.01 6.51
N GLU A 244 15.92 -18.72 5.38
CA GLU A 244 15.91 -20.19 5.36
C GLU A 244 17.25 -20.77 5.85
N CYS A 245 18.39 -20.17 5.47
CA CYS A 245 19.69 -20.58 6.01
C CYS A 245 19.82 -20.30 7.51
N CYS A 246 19.28 -19.18 7.99
CA CYS A 246 19.30 -18.85 9.41
C CYS A 246 18.39 -19.79 10.23
N ASN A 247 17.15 -20.00 9.79
CA ASN A 247 16.11 -20.65 10.57
C ASN A 247 15.97 -22.16 10.28
N GLY A 248 16.45 -22.64 9.13
CA GLY A 248 16.29 -24.04 8.70
C GLY A 248 14.85 -24.43 8.37
N LYS A 249 14.00 -23.46 8.02
CA LYS A 249 12.60 -23.63 7.68
C LYS A 249 12.25 -22.80 6.45
N GLN A 250 11.16 -23.16 5.76
CA GLN A 250 10.59 -22.33 4.71
C GLN A 250 10.24 -20.94 5.26
N PHE A 251 10.59 -19.89 4.53
CA PHE A 251 10.36 -18.51 4.99
C PHE A 251 8.90 -18.09 4.81
N ALA A 252 8.36 -18.20 3.61
CA ALA A 252 6.96 -17.85 3.34
C ALA A 252 6.30 -18.94 2.47
N ARG A 253 5.01 -19.23 2.74
CA ARG A 253 4.23 -20.20 1.96
C ARG A 253 3.81 -19.65 0.63
N TYR A 254 3.33 -18.41 0.59
CA TYR A 254 2.83 -17.76 -0.61
C TYR A 254 3.61 -16.48 -0.88
N TRP A 255 4.06 -16.33 -2.12
CA TRP A 255 4.76 -15.16 -2.62
C TRP A 255 3.88 -14.44 -3.62
N MET A 256 3.46 -13.21 -3.30
CA MET A 256 2.58 -12.42 -4.14
C MET A 256 3.29 -11.18 -4.65
N HIS A 257 3.20 -10.95 -5.97
CA HIS A 257 3.85 -9.81 -6.60
C HIS A 257 2.88 -9.08 -7.52
N ASN A 258 2.77 -7.77 -7.34
CA ASN A 258 2.05 -6.93 -8.30
C ASN A 258 2.97 -6.55 -9.46
N ALA A 259 2.41 -6.53 -10.67
CA ALA A 259 3.13 -6.15 -11.87
C ALA A 259 3.44 -4.65 -11.92
N PHE A 260 4.33 -4.26 -12.84
CA PHE A 260 4.77 -2.87 -13.02
C PHE A 260 3.65 -1.91 -13.43
N LEU A 261 3.86 -0.65 -13.06
CA LEU A 261 3.13 0.49 -13.59
C LEU A 261 3.98 1.16 -14.68
N ASN A 262 3.42 1.24 -15.88
CA ASN A 262 3.99 1.99 -16.99
C ASN A 262 3.32 3.37 -17.09
N ILE A 263 4.02 4.33 -17.67
CA ILE A 263 3.50 5.67 -17.98
C ILE A 263 3.54 5.85 -19.50
N ASP A 264 2.40 6.09 -20.11
CA ASP A 264 2.27 6.22 -21.57
C ASP A 264 3.02 5.11 -22.34
N ASN A 265 2.78 3.86 -21.91
CA ASN A 265 3.41 2.65 -22.42
C ASN A 265 4.94 2.58 -22.29
N ARG A 266 5.53 3.39 -21.39
CA ARG A 266 6.97 3.40 -21.08
C ARG A 266 7.18 3.14 -19.59
N LYS A 267 8.30 2.51 -19.27
CA LYS A 267 8.72 2.35 -17.87
C LYS A 267 8.88 3.73 -17.22
N MET A 268 8.33 3.89 -16.01
CA MET A 268 8.49 5.12 -15.23
C MET A 268 9.96 5.32 -14.85
N SER A 269 10.49 6.52 -15.11
CA SER A 269 11.88 6.87 -14.80
C SER A 269 12.02 8.38 -14.61
N LYS A 270 12.78 8.80 -13.59
CA LYS A 270 13.12 10.22 -13.37
C LYS A 270 13.85 10.82 -14.56
N SER A 271 14.73 10.07 -15.21
CA SER A 271 15.50 10.52 -16.38
C SER A 271 14.66 10.76 -17.63
N LEU A 272 13.49 10.12 -17.72
CA LEU A 272 12.54 10.30 -18.82
C LEU A 272 11.50 11.41 -18.56
N GLY A 273 11.52 12.04 -17.37
CA GLY A 273 10.55 13.07 -17.01
C GLY A 273 9.09 12.56 -16.89
N ASN A 274 8.89 11.23 -16.85
CA ASN A 274 7.60 10.57 -16.71
C ASN A 274 7.42 9.97 -15.29
N PHE A 275 7.93 10.65 -14.28
CA PHE A 275 7.87 10.25 -12.89
C PHE A 275 6.85 11.11 -12.15
N PHE A 276 5.83 10.49 -11.56
CA PHE A 276 4.78 11.18 -10.81
C PHE A 276 4.73 10.70 -9.38
N THR A 277 4.73 11.64 -8.45
CA THR A 277 4.44 11.37 -7.04
C THR A 277 2.94 11.23 -6.82
N VAL A 278 2.55 10.52 -5.75
CA VAL A 278 1.13 10.45 -5.33
C VAL A 278 0.59 11.86 -5.05
N ARG A 279 1.44 12.74 -4.48
CA ARG A 279 1.09 14.12 -4.17
C ARG A 279 0.73 14.94 -5.41
N GLU A 280 1.52 14.84 -6.49
CA GLU A 280 1.24 15.50 -7.78
C GLU A 280 -0.05 15.00 -8.44
N ILE A 281 -0.38 13.71 -8.25
CA ILE A 281 -1.66 13.17 -8.71
C ILE A 281 -2.80 13.75 -7.86
N GLY A 282 -2.63 13.84 -6.54
CA GLY A 282 -3.61 14.41 -5.61
C GLY A 282 -3.94 15.89 -5.84
N GLU A 283 -3.05 16.65 -6.53
CA GLU A 283 -3.34 18.03 -6.95
C GLU A 283 -4.38 18.12 -8.09
N LYS A 284 -4.59 17.01 -8.82
CA LYS A 284 -5.48 16.98 -10.00
C LYS A 284 -6.69 16.09 -9.83
N TYR A 285 -6.57 15.03 -9.03
CA TYR A 285 -7.58 14.01 -8.85
C TYR A 285 -7.74 13.70 -7.36
N ASP A 286 -8.97 13.38 -6.93
CA ASP A 286 -9.18 12.68 -5.67
C ASP A 286 -8.38 11.37 -5.69
N LEU A 287 -7.61 11.09 -4.65
CA LEU A 287 -6.77 9.89 -4.58
C LEU A 287 -7.58 8.58 -4.52
N GLN A 288 -8.90 8.66 -4.29
CA GLN A 288 -9.81 7.55 -4.49
C GLN A 288 -9.93 7.14 -5.97
N VAL A 289 -9.77 8.11 -6.89
CA VAL A 289 -9.70 7.83 -8.34
C VAL A 289 -8.41 7.04 -8.66
N LEU A 290 -7.29 7.41 -8.04
CA LEU A 290 -6.04 6.64 -8.19
C LEU A 290 -6.20 5.22 -7.66
N ARG A 291 -6.82 5.05 -6.48
CA ARG A 291 -7.13 3.73 -5.92
C ARG A 291 -8.01 2.91 -6.86
N PHE A 292 -9.10 3.49 -7.33
CA PHE A 292 -10.00 2.84 -8.29
C PHE A 292 -9.26 2.42 -9.57
N PHE A 293 -8.46 3.32 -10.15
CA PHE A 293 -7.63 3.05 -11.32
C PHE A 293 -6.70 1.85 -11.10
N MET A 294 -6.01 1.78 -9.95
CA MET A 294 -5.10 0.69 -9.62
C MET A 294 -5.81 -0.66 -9.49
N LEU A 295 -7.06 -0.68 -9.00
CA LEU A 295 -7.86 -1.88 -8.77
C LEU A 295 -8.68 -2.30 -10.00
N ASN A 296 -8.83 -1.44 -10.99
CA ASN A 296 -9.59 -1.75 -12.22
C ASN A 296 -8.82 -2.66 -13.21
N ALA A 297 -7.69 -3.19 -12.79
CA ALA A 297 -6.94 -4.22 -13.48
C ALA A 297 -6.46 -5.25 -12.47
N HIS A 298 -6.32 -6.51 -12.91
CA HIS A 298 -5.75 -7.55 -12.06
C HIS A 298 -4.34 -7.16 -11.59
N TYR A 299 -4.01 -7.38 -10.31
CA TYR A 299 -2.74 -6.92 -9.73
C TYR A 299 -1.49 -7.48 -10.42
N ARG A 300 -1.55 -8.69 -11.01
CA ARG A 300 -0.45 -9.30 -11.77
C ARG A 300 -0.36 -8.82 -13.22
N SER A 301 -1.28 -8.02 -13.71
CA SER A 301 -1.21 -7.45 -15.06
C SER A 301 -0.48 -6.11 -15.03
N PRO A 302 0.45 -5.85 -15.97
CA PRO A 302 1.01 -4.52 -16.14
C PRO A 302 -0.11 -3.48 -16.32
N LEU A 303 0.03 -2.36 -15.66
CA LEU A 303 -0.95 -1.28 -15.71
C LEU A 303 -0.33 -0.07 -16.40
N ASN A 304 -1.03 0.51 -17.36
CA ASN A 304 -0.57 1.72 -18.03
C ASN A 304 -1.29 2.94 -17.49
N PHE A 305 -0.54 3.89 -16.93
CA PHE A 305 -1.06 5.16 -16.44
C PHE A 305 -1.09 6.18 -17.57
N SER A 306 -2.22 6.83 -17.76
CA SER A 306 -2.39 7.99 -18.64
C SER A 306 -3.49 8.90 -18.11
N ALA A 307 -3.50 10.16 -18.52
CA ALA A 307 -4.53 11.11 -18.14
C ALA A 307 -5.93 10.64 -18.59
N GLU A 308 -6.06 10.06 -19.79
CA GLU A 308 -7.32 9.53 -20.32
C GLU A 308 -7.87 8.40 -19.44
N LEU A 309 -7.01 7.48 -18.96
CA LEU A 309 -7.44 6.38 -18.11
C LEU A 309 -7.78 6.84 -16.68
N MET A 310 -7.14 7.90 -16.20
CA MET A 310 -7.53 8.54 -14.94
C MET A 310 -8.90 9.24 -15.05
N GLU A 311 -9.17 9.96 -16.14
CA GLU A 311 -10.49 10.55 -16.40
C GLU A 311 -11.59 9.47 -16.53
N ALA A 312 -11.30 8.37 -17.24
CA ALA A 312 -12.22 7.26 -17.33
C ALA A 312 -12.51 6.63 -15.95
N SER A 313 -11.49 6.51 -15.11
CA SER A 313 -11.61 6.01 -13.74
C SER A 313 -12.40 6.96 -12.84
N SER A 314 -12.18 8.27 -12.98
CA SER A 314 -12.96 9.31 -12.30
C SER A 314 -14.44 9.20 -12.62
N ASN A 315 -14.80 9.17 -13.91
CA ASN A 315 -16.17 9.03 -14.36
C ASN A 315 -16.82 7.71 -13.92
N ALA A 316 -16.04 6.62 -13.86
CA ALA A 316 -16.54 5.33 -13.43
C ALA A 316 -16.83 5.32 -11.92
N LEU A 317 -15.93 5.84 -11.10
CA LEU A 317 -16.13 5.95 -9.65
C LEU A 317 -17.30 6.87 -9.33
N GLU A 318 -17.44 8.00 -10.02
CA GLU A 318 -18.52 8.96 -9.84
C GLU A 318 -19.90 8.33 -10.11
N ARG A 319 -20.02 7.38 -11.04
CA ARG A 319 -21.26 6.64 -11.25
C ARG A 319 -21.70 5.83 -10.04
N ILE A 320 -20.74 5.25 -9.29
CA ILE A 320 -21.06 4.52 -8.05
C ILE A 320 -21.50 5.51 -6.98
N VAL A 321 -20.74 6.61 -6.80
CA VAL A 321 -21.04 7.67 -5.83
C VAL A 321 -22.43 8.25 -6.07
N THR A 322 -22.75 8.62 -7.32
CA THR A 322 -24.07 9.17 -7.71
C THR A 322 -25.20 8.18 -7.38
N CYS A 323 -25.01 6.89 -7.63
CA CYS A 323 -26.00 5.88 -7.26
C CYS A 323 -26.22 5.83 -5.74
N VAL A 324 -25.15 5.85 -4.96
CA VAL A 324 -25.22 5.85 -3.48
C VAL A 324 -25.96 7.10 -2.99
N GLU A 325 -25.69 8.28 -3.53
CA GLU A 325 -26.37 9.53 -3.19
C GLU A 325 -27.86 9.50 -3.54
N GLN A 326 -28.19 8.93 -4.70
CA GLN A 326 -29.58 8.76 -5.10
C GLN A 326 -30.33 7.79 -4.17
N LEU A 327 -29.70 6.70 -3.76
CA LEU A 327 -30.29 5.76 -2.79
C LEU A 327 -30.52 6.44 -1.42
N LYS A 328 -29.61 7.29 -0.94
CA LYS A 328 -29.83 8.10 0.27
C LYS A 328 -31.06 8.99 0.14
N HIS A 329 -31.19 9.68 -0.99
CA HIS A 329 -32.34 10.56 -1.23
C HIS A 329 -33.66 9.79 -1.24
N TYR A 330 -33.69 8.59 -1.87
CA TYR A 330 -34.89 7.74 -1.83
C TYR A 330 -35.16 7.24 -0.40
N PHE A 331 -34.12 6.82 0.34
CA PHE A 331 -34.26 6.32 1.70
C PHE A 331 -34.93 7.31 2.66
N GLU A 332 -34.65 8.61 2.51
CA GLU A 332 -35.28 9.66 3.34
C GLU A 332 -36.80 9.75 3.16
N LYS A 333 -37.31 9.37 1.99
CA LYS A 333 -38.72 9.48 1.59
C LYS A 333 -39.44 8.15 1.60
N ALA A 334 -38.71 7.06 1.52
CA ALA A 334 -39.25 5.71 1.40
C ALA A 334 -39.93 5.24 2.69
N GLU A 335 -41.01 4.51 2.53
CA GLU A 335 -41.75 3.83 3.60
C GLU A 335 -41.72 2.31 3.36
N GLY A 336 -42.13 1.54 4.37
CA GLY A 336 -42.18 0.08 4.27
C GLY A 336 -40.89 -0.62 4.69
N ASN A 337 -41.00 -1.50 5.68
CA ASN A 337 -39.86 -2.23 6.28
C ASN A 337 -39.72 -3.66 5.73
N GLU A 338 -40.57 -4.03 4.76
CA GLU A 338 -40.56 -5.35 4.10
C GLU A 338 -40.55 -5.18 2.59
N TYR A 339 -39.92 -6.11 1.87
CA TYR A 339 -39.86 -6.10 0.42
C TYR A 339 -41.25 -6.43 -0.17
N VAL A 340 -41.64 -5.79 -1.26
CA VAL A 340 -42.73 -6.24 -2.09
C VAL A 340 -42.28 -7.41 -2.98
N GLU A 341 -43.23 -8.13 -3.59
CA GLU A 341 -42.93 -9.33 -4.38
C GLU A 341 -41.92 -9.09 -5.50
N ALA A 342 -42.04 -7.96 -6.20
CA ALA A 342 -41.12 -7.56 -7.27
C ALA A 342 -39.70 -7.31 -6.73
N GLU A 343 -39.56 -6.65 -5.58
CA GLU A 343 -38.30 -6.37 -4.94
C GLU A 343 -37.63 -7.65 -4.40
N THR A 344 -38.40 -8.60 -3.91
CA THR A 344 -37.90 -9.91 -3.46
C THR A 344 -37.16 -10.66 -4.58
N ALA A 345 -37.61 -10.56 -5.82
CA ALA A 345 -36.92 -11.12 -6.98
C ALA A 345 -35.59 -10.40 -7.26
N LEU A 346 -35.60 -9.07 -7.18
CA LEU A 346 -34.40 -8.22 -7.38
C LEU A 346 -33.36 -8.45 -6.27
N VAL A 347 -33.78 -8.61 -5.01
CA VAL A 347 -32.89 -8.97 -3.91
C VAL A 347 -32.10 -10.23 -4.21
N LYS A 348 -32.75 -11.29 -4.73
CA LYS A 348 -32.07 -12.54 -5.12
C LYS A 348 -31.08 -12.33 -6.27
N GLU A 349 -31.40 -11.45 -7.22
CA GLU A 349 -30.51 -11.12 -8.31
C GLU A 349 -29.26 -10.39 -7.79
N VAL A 350 -29.42 -9.45 -6.86
CA VAL A 350 -28.32 -8.76 -6.20
C VAL A 350 -27.46 -9.73 -5.38
N GLU A 351 -28.08 -10.67 -4.64
CA GLU A 351 -27.33 -11.69 -3.90
C GLU A 351 -26.46 -12.56 -4.82
N ALA A 352 -26.98 -12.95 -5.99
CA ALA A 352 -26.18 -13.65 -7.00
C ALA A 352 -25.02 -12.80 -7.57
N LEU A 353 -25.19 -11.47 -7.64
CA LEU A 353 -24.09 -10.56 -8.01
C LEU A 353 -23.05 -10.42 -6.90
N VAL A 354 -23.46 -10.46 -5.63
CA VAL A 354 -22.53 -10.53 -4.49
C VAL A 354 -21.72 -11.83 -4.54
N GLU A 355 -22.35 -12.97 -4.85
CA GLU A 355 -21.63 -14.25 -5.02
C GLU A 355 -20.59 -14.14 -6.15
N LYS A 356 -20.91 -13.52 -7.29
CA LYS A 356 -19.94 -13.25 -8.37
C LYS A 356 -18.78 -12.37 -7.91
N TYR A 357 -19.05 -11.35 -7.10
CA TYR A 357 -18.00 -10.51 -6.50
C TYR A 357 -17.06 -11.36 -5.64
N GLU A 358 -17.61 -12.21 -4.78
CA GLU A 358 -16.82 -13.08 -3.92
C GLU A 358 -16.02 -14.11 -4.74
N GLU A 359 -16.62 -14.74 -5.74
CA GLU A 359 -15.94 -15.67 -6.65
C GLU A 359 -14.74 -14.99 -7.34
N ALA A 360 -14.89 -13.75 -7.81
CA ALA A 360 -13.80 -12.99 -8.41
C ALA A 360 -12.68 -12.71 -7.41
N MET A 361 -13.02 -12.29 -6.20
CA MET A 361 -12.03 -12.04 -5.15
C MET A 361 -11.35 -13.33 -4.64
N GLU A 362 -12.06 -14.44 -4.63
CA GLU A 362 -11.50 -15.75 -4.26
C GLU A 362 -10.66 -16.40 -5.36
N ASP A 363 -10.72 -15.90 -6.59
CA ASP A 363 -9.83 -16.32 -7.68
C ASP A 363 -8.65 -15.36 -7.84
N ASP A 364 -7.76 -15.36 -6.85
CA ASP A 364 -6.52 -14.59 -6.87
C ASP A 364 -6.74 -13.07 -6.84
N PHE A 365 -7.71 -12.64 -6.03
CA PHE A 365 -8.05 -11.23 -5.82
C PHE A 365 -8.29 -10.47 -7.13
N ASN A 366 -9.14 -10.99 -8.00
CA ASN A 366 -9.51 -10.38 -9.26
C ASN A 366 -10.43 -9.17 -9.04
N THR A 367 -9.84 -8.05 -8.67
CA THR A 367 -10.57 -6.81 -8.37
C THR A 367 -11.30 -6.22 -9.57
N ALA A 368 -10.82 -6.47 -10.80
CA ALA A 368 -11.47 -5.98 -12.00
C ALA A 368 -12.87 -6.61 -12.20
N ASP A 369 -12.98 -7.94 -12.04
CA ASP A 369 -14.27 -8.63 -12.13
C ASP A 369 -15.14 -8.33 -10.90
N ALA A 370 -14.55 -8.14 -9.71
CA ALA A 370 -15.27 -7.69 -8.53
C ALA A 370 -15.91 -6.30 -8.74
N ILE A 371 -15.17 -5.35 -9.32
CA ILE A 371 -15.69 -4.02 -9.68
C ILE A 371 -16.80 -4.14 -10.73
N ALA A 372 -16.68 -5.04 -11.68
CA ALA A 372 -17.74 -5.28 -12.67
C ALA A 372 -19.04 -5.76 -11.99
N ALA A 373 -18.96 -6.64 -10.99
CA ALA A 373 -20.14 -7.06 -10.22
C ALA A 373 -20.78 -5.88 -9.47
N ILE A 374 -20.00 -4.97 -8.89
CA ILE A 374 -20.53 -3.74 -8.27
C ILE A 374 -21.29 -2.91 -9.31
N PHE A 375 -20.75 -2.72 -10.53
CA PHE A 375 -21.45 -1.98 -11.58
C PHE A 375 -22.73 -2.63 -12.03
N GLU A 376 -22.84 -3.96 -12.01
CA GLU A 376 -24.09 -4.66 -12.28
C GLU A 376 -25.15 -4.35 -11.21
N ILE A 377 -24.74 -4.33 -9.91
CA ILE A 377 -25.64 -3.93 -8.82
C ILE A 377 -26.05 -2.46 -8.96
N VAL A 378 -25.13 -1.56 -9.27
CA VAL A 378 -25.40 -0.13 -9.52
C VAL A 378 -26.40 0.05 -10.67
N LYS A 379 -26.23 -0.70 -11.76
CA LYS A 379 -27.18 -0.68 -12.90
C LYS A 379 -28.56 -1.15 -12.48
N LEU A 380 -28.64 -2.25 -11.73
CA LEU A 380 -29.89 -2.78 -11.20
C LEU A 380 -30.57 -1.74 -10.29
N ALA A 381 -29.83 -1.14 -9.37
CA ALA A 381 -30.33 -0.10 -8.50
C ALA A 381 -30.91 1.08 -9.31
N ASN A 382 -30.10 1.67 -10.21
CA ASN A 382 -30.54 2.81 -11.02
C ASN A 382 -31.77 2.52 -11.94
N THR A 383 -32.02 1.24 -12.27
CA THR A 383 -33.11 0.85 -13.14
C THR A 383 -34.39 0.55 -12.36
N ASN A 384 -34.30 0.07 -11.15
CA ASN A 384 -35.40 -0.51 -10.39
C ASN A 384 -35.71 0.20 -9.07
N THR A 385 -35.08 1.35 -8.78
CA THR A 385 -35.44 2.18 -7.61
C THR A 385 -36.07 3.48 -8.05
N ASP A 386 -37.13 3.87 -7.36
CA ASP A 386 -37.83 5.13 -7.51
C ASP A 386 -38.42 5.61 -6.18
N ALA A 387 -39.29 6.60 -6.21
CA ALA A 387 -39.92 7.17 -5.02
C ALA A 387 -40.96 6.23 -4.34
N GLU A 388 -41.36 5.14 -5.02
CA GLU A 388 -42.34 4.15 -4.52
C GLU A 388 -41.64 2.91 -3.97
N SER A 389 -40.31 2.79 -4.13
CA SER A 389 -39.51 1.67 -3.59
C SER A 389 -39.59 1.62 -2.08
N THR A 390 -39.61 0.40 -1.53
CA THR A 390 -39.66 0.24 -0.06
C THR A 390 -38.34 0.67 0.58
N LYS A 391 -38.43 1.17 1.80
CA LYS A 391 -37.26 1.56 2.61
C LYS A 391 -36.30 0.40 2.82
N ALA A 392 -36.87 -0.81 3.02
CA ALA A 392 -36.07 -2.03 3.15
C ALA A 392 -35.21 -2.32 1.92
N PHE A 393 -35.78 -2.17 0.71
CA PHE A 393 -35.08 -2.43 -0.54
C PHE A 393 -34.01 -1.40 -0.83
N VAL A 394 -34.32 -0.11 -0.64
CA VAL A 394 -33.37 0.98 -0.83
C VAL A 394 -32.16 0.80 0.14
N GLN A 395 -32.42 0.50 1.42
CA GLN A 395 -31.36 0.22 2.41
C GLN A 395 -30.52 -0.98 2.01
N PHE A 396 -31.13 -2.06 1.57
CA PHE A 396 -30.44 -3.26 1.12
C PHE A 396 -29.44 -2.96 -0.02
N LEU A 397 -29.89 -2.24 -1.04
CA LEU A 397 -29.01 -1.86 -2.16
C LEU A 397 -27.87 -0.95 -1.72
N PHE A 398 -28.18 0.04 -0.88
CA PHE A 398 -27.18 0.93 -0.30
C PHE A 398 -26.11 0.14 0.46
N ASP A 399 -26.53 -0.73 1.37
CA ASP A 399 -25.61 -1.53 2.21
C ASP A 399 -24.71 -2.43 1.35
N LYS A 400 -25.27 -3.04 0.28
CA LYS A 400 -24.49 -3.89 -0.62
C LYS A 400 -23.44 -3.09 -1.42
N ILE A 401 -23.85 -1.99 -2.06
CA ILE A 401 -22.93 -1.18 -2.88
C ILE A 401 -21.82 -0.58 -1.99
N VAL A 402 -22.18 0.00 -0.86
CA VAL A 402 -21.20 0.60 0.07
C VAL A 402 -20.30 -0.47 0.68
N GLY A 403 -20.87 -1.59 1.16
CA GLY A 403 -20.11 -2.66 1.80
C GLY A 403 -19.10 -3.32 0.87
N LEU A 404 -19.49 -3.66 -0.37
CA LEU A 404 -18.57 -4.23 -1.37
C LEU A 404 -17.49 -3.24 -1.81
N SER A 405 -17.84 -1.96 -1.92
CA SER A 405 -16.87 -0.89 -2.22
C SER A 405 -15.86 -0.70 -1.09
N ASP A 406 -16.30 -0.78 0.19
CA ASP A 406 -15.40 -0.65 1.35
C ASP A 406 -14.40 -1.80 1.46
N ILE A 407 -14.76 -3.02 1.06
CA ILE A 407 -13.80 -4.14 0.94
C ILE A 407 -12.67 -3.79 -0.02
N LEU A 408 -12.96 -3.08 -1.10
CA LEU A 408 -11.95 -2.55 -2.01
C LEU A 408 -11.29 -1.27 -1.49
N GLY A 409 -11.72 -0.74 -0.34
CA GLY A 409 -11.29 0.53 0.23
C GLY A 409 -11.72 1.75 -0.57
N LEU A 410 -12.75 1.63 -1.38
CA LEU A 410 -13.33 2.73 -2.15
C LEU A 410 -14.34 3.47 -1.30
N ILE A 411 -14.13 4.76 -1.09
CA ILE A 411 -15.03 5.64 -0.35
C ILE A 411 -16.11 6.15 -1.31
N VAL A 412 -17.24 5.45 -1.37
CA VAL A 412 -18.37 5.82 -2.24
C VAL A 412 -19.49 6.50 -1.48
N ASN A 413 -19.56 6.34 -0.17
CA ASN A 413 -20.46 7.04 0.72
C ASN A 413 -19.75 8.29 1.24
N LYS A 414 -19.70 9.35 0.42
CA LYS A 414 -19.14 10.62 0.86
C LYS A 414 -20.04 11.21 1.96
N LYS A 415 -19.42 11.68 3.05
CA LYS A 415 -20.14 12.53 4.00
C LYS A 415 -20.57 13.76 3.22
N GLU A 416 -21.80 14.27 3.50
CA GLU A 416 -22.21 15.54 2.92
C GLU A 416 -21.11 16.56 3.17
N GLU A 417 -20.52 17.02 2.08
CA GLU A 417 -19.64 18.17 2.15
C GLU A 417 -20.54 19.33 2.57
N VAL A 418 -20.23 19.94 3.70
CA VAL A 418 -20.90 21.18 4.12
C VAL A 418 -20.88 22.12 2.93
N LEU A 419 -22.06 22.50 2.43
CA LEU A 419 -22.21 23.36 1.26
C LEU A 419 -21.34 24.60 1.44
N ASP A 420 -20.62 24.99 0.42
CA ASP A 420 -19.77 26.19 0.44
C ASP A 420 -20.57 27.42 0.91
N GLU A 421 -21.85 27.48 0.62
CA GLU A 421 -22.79 28.49 1.12
C GLU A 421 -22.92 28.51 2.65
N GLU A 422 -22.93 27.36 3.32
CA GLU A 422 -22.97 27.30 4.78
C GLU A 422 -21.62 27.73 5.37
N VAL A 423 -20.51 27.35 4.75
CA VAL A 423 -19.16 27.79 5.12
C VAL A 423 -19.05 29.31 4.97
N GLU A 424 -19.46 29.86 3.83
CA GLU A 424 -19.44 31.30 3.57
C GLU A 424 -20.32 32.07 4.56
N LYS A 425 -21.51 31.56 4.86
CA LYS A 425 -22.40 32.14 5.86
C LYS A 425 -21.78 32.17 7.27
N LEU A 426 -21.13 31.06 7.67
CA LEU A 426 -20.42 31.02 8.96
C LEU A 426 -19.22 31.97 8.98
N ILE A 427 -18.52 32.14 7.87
CA ILE A 427 -17.43 33.12 7.73
C ILE A 427 -17.97 34.55 7.85
N GLU A 428 -19.08 34.87 7.21
CA GLU A 428 -19.74 36.17 7.32
C GLU A 428 -20.21 36.44 8.75
N GLU A 429 -20.84 35.48 9.43
CA GLU A 429 -21.25 35.58 10.82
C GLU A 429 -20.05 35.81 11.76
N ARG A 430 -18.93 35.12 11.54
CA ARG A 430 -17.67 35.34 12.28
C ARG A 430 -17.12 36.75 12.05
N GLN A 431 -17.14 37.22 10.83
CA GLN A 431 -16.67 38.58 10.52
C GLN A 431 -17.58 39.65 11.19
N ALA A 432 -18.90 39.44 11.18
CA ALA A 432 -19.85 40.30 11.84
C ALA A 432 -19.61 40.33 13.38
N ALA A 433 -19.39 39.17 13.99
CA ALA A 433 -19.06 39.07 15.42
C ALA A 433 -17.76 39.83 15.76
N ARG A 434 -16.70 39.69 14.93
CA ARG A 434 -15.44 40.44 15.11
C ARG A 434 -15.62 41.95 14.99
N LYS A 435 -16.45 42.42 14.03
CA LYS A 435 -16.79 43.86 13.88
C LYS A 435 -17.55 44.38 15.09
N ALA A 436 -18.43 43.56 15.68
CA ALA A 436 -19.17 43.85 16.90
C ALA A 436 -18.33 43.74 18.20
N LYS A 437 -17.03 43.34 18.07
CA LYS A 437 -16.12 43.02 19.19
C LYS A 437 -16.58 41.87 20.08
N ASP A 438 -17.46 41.01 19.58
CA ASP A 438 -17.87 39.75 20.23
C ASP A 438 -16.86 38.65 19.85
N PHE A 439 -15.74 38.65 20.54
CA PHE A 439 -14.66 37.73 20.27
C PHE A 439 -15.00 36.29 20.69
N ALA A 440 -15.83 36.10 21.70
CA ALA A 440 -16.28 34.80 22.17
C ALA A 440 -17.05 34.04 21.06
N LYS A 441 -18.01 34.72 20.44
CA LYS A 441 -18.78 34.18 19.32
C LYS A 441 -17.94 33.97 18.08
N ALA A 442 -16.97 34.83 17.80
CA ALA A 442 -16.06 34.67 16.66
C ALA A 442 -15.15 33.46 16.82
N ASP A 443 -14.70 33.15 18.04
CA ASP A 443 -13.89 31.97 18.34
C ASP A 443 -14.71 30.68 18.27
N GLU A 444 -15.94 30.69 18.81
CA GLU A 444 -16.89 29.56 18.68
C GLU A 444 -17.13 29.17 17.21
N ILE A 445 -17.38 30.16 16.36
CA ILE A 445 -17.60 29.91 14.92
C ILE A 445 -16.33 29.44 14.27
N ARG A 446 -15.15 29.92 14.66
CA ARG A 446 -13.86 29.39 14.12
C ARG A 446 -13.67 27.93 14.49
N ASP A 447 -13.94 27.57 15.75
CA ASP A 447 -13.79 26.20 16.22
C ASP A 447 -14.81 25.27 15.53
N LYS A 448 -16.06 25.73 15.33
CA LYS A 448 -17.05 25.01 14.51
C LYS A 448 -16.58 24.79 13.08
N LEU A 449 -16.00 25.79 12.41
CA LEU A 449 -15.45 25.65 11.07
C LEU A 449 -14.26 24.68 11.04
N ALA A 450 -13.41 24.70 12.08
CA ALA A 450 -12.31 23.75 12.20
C ALA A 450 -12.81 22.30 12.36
N ASP A 451 -13.86 22.08 13.17
CA ASP A 451 -14.52 20.77 13.33
C ASP A 451 -15.16 20.27 12.02
N MET A 452 -15.57 21.20 11.14
CA MET A 452 -16.06 20.92 9.78
C MET A 452 -14.93 20.71 8.77
N GLY A 453 -13.66 20.69 9.20
CA GLY A 453 -12.50 20.52 8.33
C GLY A 453 -12.16 21.77 7.49
N ILE A 454 -12.59 22.97 7.92
CA ILE A 454 -12.32 24.21 7.21
C ILE A 454 -11.18 24.98 7.90
N ILE A 455 -10.13 25.28 7.14
CA ILE A 455 -8.99 26.08 7.58
C ILE A 455 -9.17 27.51 7.10
N LEU A 456 -9.26 28.45 8.04
CA LEU A 456 -9.36 29.88 7.75
C LEU A 456 -7.98 30.55 7.71
N LYS A 457 -7.79 31.46 6.73
CA LYS A 457 -6.64 32.36 6.66
C LYS A 457 -7.12 33.79 6.55
N ASP A 458 -6.94 34.60 7.61
CA ASP A 458 -7.23 36.02 7.60
C ASP A 458 -6.16 36.75 6.74
N THR A 459 -6.58 37.48 5.70
CA THR A 459 -5.73 38.28 4.82
C THR A 459 -6.12 39.76 4.87
N ARG A 460 -5.31 40.64 4.29
CA ARG A 460 -5.65 42.09 4.19
C ARG A 460 -6.86 42.36 3.28
N GLU A 461 -7.16 41.45 2.36
CA GLU A 461 -8.23 41.53 1.37
C GLU A 461 -9.50 40.78 1.82
N GLY A 462 -9.47 40.09 2.97
CA GLY A 462 -10.59 39.31 3.50
C GLY A 462 -10.16 37.98 4.12
N VAL A 463 -11.13 37.12 4.44
CA VAL A 463 -10.87 35.76 4.92
C VAL A 463 -10.85 34.81 3.73
N GLN A 464 -9.73 34.13 3.53
CA GLN A 464 -9.60 33.01 2.62
C GLN A 464 -9.79 31.70 3.41
N TRP A 465 -10.40 30.72 2.78
CA TRP A 465 -10.57 29.43 3.40
C TRP A 465 -10.22 28.28 2.44
N LYS A 466 -9.90 27.14 3.01
CA LYS A 466 -9.70 25.89 2.27
C LYS A 466 -10.17 24.72 3.13
N ARG A 467 -10.54 23.62 2.52
CA ARG A 467 -10.78 22.36 3.22
C ARG A 467 -9.45 21.77 3.70
N ALA A 468 -9.45 21.15 4.90
CA ALA A 468 -8.26 20.56 5.53
C ALA A 468 -7.75 19.33 4.79
#